data_caba7834a5c3508d8cddf9731ce62e7b
#
_entry.id   caba7834a5c3508d8cddf9731ce62e7b
#
_cell.length_a   1.000
_cell.length_b   1.000
_cell.length_c   1.000
_cell.angle_alpha   90.00
_cell.angle_beta   90.00
_cell.angle_gamma   90.00
#
_symmetry.space_group_name_H-M   'P 1'
#
loop_
_entity.id
_entity.type
_entity.pdbx_description
1 polymer ?
#
loop_
_entity_poly.entity_id
_entity_poly.type
_entity_poly.pdbx_seq_one_letter_code
_entity_poly.pdbx_strand_id
1 'polypeptide(L)'
;MKKIILSTLAAAILSTGMAQAADGVKKEITIVANINDAIYVSKPDGSTWYDKEELYATDYRQTAFASNDLPVRIWTTDDEVNVSLVQPLTVSREDGAQLSDVAITFAGKPVVQGTALNIKQVNGVAGAFDSTYTLKINAKAPTAATGGNNGSYQGDLVMLFEPKI
;
A
#
# COMPACT_ATOMS: atom_id res chain seq x y z
N MET A 1 107.73 21.97 25.51
CA MET A 1 106.76 22.12 26.56
C MET A 1 105.39 22.26 25.87
N LYS A 2 104.66 21.21 25.81
CA LYS A 2 103.39 21.12 25.04
C LYS A 2 102.24 21.31 26.00
N LYS A 3 101.44 22.31 25.76
CA LYS A 3 100.15 22.50 26.48
C LYS A 3 99.04 21.77 25.76
N ILE A 4 98.44 20.82 26.42
CA ILE A 4 97.29 20.09 25.96
C ILE A 4 96.09 20.87 26.44
N ILE A 5 95.27 21.35 25.49
CA ILE A 5 93.97 21.97 25.76
C ILE A 5 92.88 20.86 25.62
N LEU A 6 92.28 20.55 26.76
CA LEU A 6 91.16 19.58 26.81
C LEU A 6 89.88 20.34 26.51
N SER A 7 89.35 20.10 25.33
CA SER A 7 88.04 20.64 24.96
C SER A 7 86.93 19.65 25.35
N THR A 8 86.12 20.01 26.34
CA THR A 8 84.94 19.29 26.75
C THR A 8 83.78 19.54 25.75
N LEU A 9 83.51 18.53 25.02
CA LEU A 9 82.38 18.55 24.13
C LEU A 9 81.09 18.22 24.90
N ALA A 10 80.24 19.20 25.17
CA ALA A 10 78.92 19.00 25.77
C ALA A 10 78.00 18.50 24.69
N ALA A 11 77.65 17.22 24.73
CA ALA A 11 76.61 16.65 23.89
C ALA A 11 75.21 17.02 24.43
N ALA A 12 74.57 17.98 23.79
CA ALA A 12 73.16 18.27 24.03
C ALA A 12 72.31 17.15 23.41
N ILE A 13 71.77 16.30 24.25
CA ILE A 13 70.81 15.31 23.83
C ILE A 13 69.46 16.06 23.59
N LEU A 14 69.16 16.36 22.33
CA LEU A 14 67.82 16.77 21.89
C LEU A 14 66.91 15.54 21.93
N SER A 15 66.21 15.39 23.03
CA SER A 15 65.08 14.45 23.08
C SER A 15 63.96 14.99 22.15
N THR A 16 63.98 14.55 20.90
CA THR A 16 62.82 14.71 20.04
C THR A 16 61.67 13.85 20.62
N GLY A 17 60.86 14.50 21.41
CA GLY A 17 59.59 13.91 21.79
C GLY A 17 58.83 13.57 20.51
N MET A 18 58.77 12.30 20.14
CA MET A 18 57.83 11.81 19.15
C MET A 18 56.45 12.04 19.73
N ALA A 19 55.81 13.11 19.28
CA ALA A 19 54.37 13.22 19.46
C ALA A 19 53.73 12.04 18.68
N GLN A 20 53.39 10.98 19.40
CA GLN A 20 52.50 9.96 18.83
C GLN A 20 51.19 10.66 18.51
N ALA A 21 50.99 10.95 17.24
CA ALA A 21 49.68 11.34 16.75
C ALA A 21 48.75 10.17 17.09
N ALA A 22 47.75 10.44 17.93
CA ALA A 22 46.76 9.44 18.23
C ALA A 22 46.11 9.03 16.89
N ASP A 23 46.29 7.76 16.50
CA ASP A 23 45.68 7.23 15.29
C ASP A 23 44.15 7.38 15.39
N GLY A 24 43.62 8.24 14.53
CA GLY A 24 42.19 8.44 14.45
C GLY A 24 41.50 7.12 14.03
N VAL A 25 40.55 6.64 14.82
CA VAL A 25 39.79 5.46 14.49
C VAL A 25 38.66 5.84 13.52
N LYS A 26 38.82 5.48 12.24
CA LYS A 26 37.76 5.64 11.25
C LYS A 26 36.73 4.52 11.44
N LYS A 27 35.47 4.88 11.61
CA LYS A 27 34.35 3.95 11.60
C LYS A 27 33.45 4.31 10.43
N GLU A 28 33.03 3.29 9.70
CA GLU A 28 32.18 3.43 8.53
C GLU A 28 30.85 2.69 8.77
N ILE A 29 29.77 3.32 8.45
CA ILE A 29 28.43 2.73 8.46
C ILE A 29 27.86 2.91 7.06
N THR A 30 27.55 1.81 6.40
CA THR A 30 26.81 1.84 5.13
C THR A 30 25.33 1.98 5.43
N ILE A 31 24.72 3.05 4.92
CA ILE A 31 23.28 3.27 5.04
C ILE A 31 22.69 2.97 3.68
N VAL A 32 21.71 2.04 3.64
CA VAL A 32 21.00 1.63 2.43
C VAL A 32 19.53 1.99 2.62
N ALA A 33 18.96 2.68 1.63
CA ALA A 33 17.52 2.89 1.52
C ALA A 33 17.08 2.36 0.15
N ASN A 34 16.09 1.47 0.15
CA ASN A 34 15.46 0.99 -1.07
C ASN A 34 14.11 1.70 -1.21
N ILE A 35 13.94 2.41 -2.32
CA ILE A 35 12.65 2.99 -2.70
C ILE A 35 12.12 2.05 -3.78
N ASN A 36 11.08 1.29 -3.43
CA ASN A 36 10.39 0.43 -4.36
C ASN A 36 9.15 1.15 -4.90
N ASP A 37 8.67 0.72 -6.05
CA ASP A 37 7.37 1.16 -6.57
C ASP A 37 6.32 0.85 -5.52
N ALA A 38 5.66 1.89 -5.04
CA ALA A 38 4.71 1.78 -3.95
C ALA A 38 3.31 2.08 -4.46
N ILE A 39 2.38 1.25 -4.04
CA ILE A 39 0.95 1.55 -4.13
C ILE A 39 0.39 1.66 -2.71
N TYR A 40 -0.38 2.68 -2.48
CA TYR A 40 -1.09 2.89 -1.23
C TYR A 40 -2.58 3.10 -1.51
N VAL A 41 -3.43 2.27 -0.91
CA VAL A 41 -4.87 2.29 -1.09
C VAL A 41 -5.53 2.55 0.26
N SER A 42 -6.39 3.56 0.31
CA SER A 42 -7.03 4.04 1.54
C SER A 42 -8.38 4.68 1.25
N LYS A 43 -9.08 5.09 2.30
CA LYS A 43 -10.17 6.08 2.17
C LYS A 43 -9.57 7.46 1.85
N PRO A 44 -10.36 8.41 1.34
CA PRO A 44 -9.87 9.75 0.99
C PRO A 44 -9.28 10.54 2.16
N ASP A 45 -9.72 10.26 3.39
CA ASP A 45 -9.22 10.86 4.63
C ASP A 45 -7.86 10.29 5.08
N GLY A 46 -7.32 9.30 4.34
CA GLY A 46 -6.08 8.61 4.67
C GLY A 46 -6.22 7.50 5.70
N SER A 47 -7.43 7.24 6.19
CA SER A 47 -7.69 6.08 7.05
C SER A 47 -7.60 4.77 6.28
N THR A 48 -7.57 3.65 7.01
CA THR A 48 -7.47 2.32 6.42
C THR A 48 -8.70 1.96 5.56
N TRP A 49 -8.71 0.75 5.03
CA TRP A 49 -9.78 0.21 4.18
C TRP A 49 -11.13 0.12 4.91
N TYR A 50 -12.19 -0.20 4.17
CA TYR A 50 -13.53 -0.46 4.70
C TYR A 50 -13.55 -1.80 5.43
N ASP A 51 -13.97 -1.80 6.70
CA ASP A 51 -14.11 -3.04 7.50
C ASP A 51 -15.45 -3.72 7.26
N LYS A 52 -16.50 -2.91 7.08
CA LYS A 52 -17.86 -3.37 6.84
C LYS A 52 -18.62 -2.34 6.03
N GLU A 53 -19.38 -2.83 5.07
CA GLU A 53 -20.32 -2.02 4.29
C GLU A 53 -21.66 -2.75 4.18
N GLU A 54 -22.74 -2.00 4.23
CA GLU A 54 -24.10 -2.52 4.14
C GLU A 54 -24.68 -2.29 2.74
N LEU A 55 -25.36 -3.30 2.23
CA LEU A 55 -26.14 -3.17 1.01
C LEU A 55 -27.56 -2.78 1.37
N TYR A 56 -28.02 -1.66 0.86
CA TYR A 56 -29.36 -1.12 1.10
C TYR A 56 -30.28 -1.49 -0.05
N ALA A 57 -31.53 -1.85 0.30
CA ALA A 57 -32.54 -2.10 -0.72
C ALA A 57 -32.79 -0.83 -1.55
N THR A 58 -32.77 -0.98 -2.87
CA THR A 58 -33.01 0.13 -3.80
C THR A 58 -34.48 0.28 -4.16
N ASP A 59 -35.31 -0.69 -3.75
CA ASP A 59 -36.76 -0.68 -3.97
C ASP A 59 -37.51 -1.22 -2.74
N TYR A 60 -38.79 -0.85 -2.62
CA TYR A 60 -39.61 -1.24 -1.47
C TYR A 60 -39.91 -2.75 -1.38
N ARG A 61 -39.73 -3.49 -2.48
CA ARG A 61 -39.90 -4.95 -2.52
C ARG A 61 -38.62 -5.69 -2.14
N GLN A 62 -37.53 -4.95 -1.93
CA GLN A 62 -36.20 -5.50 -1.59
C GLN A 62 -35.74 -6.53 -2.65
N THR A 63 -35.97 -6.24 -3.92
CA THR A 63 -35.54 -7.10 -5.02
C THR A 63 -34.14 -6.79 -5.50
N ALA A 64 -33.65 -5.58 -5.24
CA ALA A 64 -32.32 -5.12 -5.60
C ALA A 64 -31.67 -4.36 -4.44
N PHE A 65 -30.36 -4.47 -4.35
CA PHE A 65 -29.53 -3.90 -3.30
C PHE A 65 -28.33 -3.18 -3.89
N ALA A 66 -27.90 -2.14 -3.22
CA ALA A 66 -26.66 -1.42 -3.57
C ALA A 66 -25.94 -0.95 -2.32
N SER A 67 -24.61 -0.89 -2.38
CA SER A 67 -23.81 -0.15 -1.40
C SER A 67 -23.97 1.35 -1.57
N ASN A 68 -23.56 2.12 -0.58
CA ASN A 68 -23.21 3.51 -0.82
C ASN A 68 -22.05 3.60 -1.84
N ASP A 69 -21.83 4.79 -2.36
CA ASP A 69 -20.61 5.06 -3.10
C ASP A 69 -19.43 5.04 -2.12
N LEU A 70 -18.46 4.16 -2.35
CA LEU A 70 -17.30 3.96 -1.50
C LEU A 70 -16.09 4.63 -2.15
N PRO A 71 -15.69 5.83 -1.72
CA PRO A 71 -14.54 6.49 -2.31
C PRO A 71 -13.24 5.82 -1.89
N VAL A 72 -12.41 5.48 -2.87
CA VAL A 72 -11.12 4.81 -2.74
C VAL A 72 -10.03 5.72 -3.29
N ARG A 73 -9.11 6.13 -2.43
CA ARG A 73 -7.93 6.88 -2.81
C ARG A 73 -6.79 5.92 -3.13
N ILE A 74 -6.18 6.10 -4.29
CA ILE A 74 -4.99 5.36 -4.72
C ILE A 74 -3.86 6.36 -4.92
N TRP A 75 -2.78 6.14 -4.17
CA TRP A 75 -1.50 6.79 -4.38
C TRP A 75 -0.51 5.78 -4.95
N THR A 76 0.22 6.15 -5.99
CA THR A 76 1.22 5.28 -6.63
C THR A 76 2.28 6.10 -7.37
N THR A 77 3.43 5.49 -7.61
CA THR A 77 4.49 6.05 -8.46
C THR A 77 4.23 5.81 -9.95
N ASP A 78 3.32 4.89 -10.30
CA ASP A 78 2.98 4.53 -11.66
C ASP A 78 1.70 5.24 -12.13
N ASP A 79 1.63 5.55 -13.42
CA ASP A 79 0.46 6.20 -14.02
C ASP A 79 -0.71 5.25 -14.29
N GLU A 80 -0.51 3.95 -14.09
CA GLU A 80 -1.54 2.93 -14.26
C GLU A 80 -1.57 1.94 -13.08
N VAL A 81 -2.78 1.54 -12.71
CA VAL A 81 -3.04 0.54 -11.66
C VAL A 81 -3.96 -0.54 -12.20
N ASN A 82 -3.61 -1.79 -11.94
CA ASN A 82 -4.47 -2.94 -12.20
C ASN A 82 -5.30 -3.26 -10.95
N VAL A 83 -6.61 -3.38 -11.14
CA VAL A 83 -7.57 -3.71 -10.09
C VAL A 83 -8.23 -5.03 -10.44
N SER A 84 -8.21 -5.99 -9.54
CA SER A 84 -8.80 -7.31 -9.77
C SER A 84 -9.50 -7.85 -8.53
N LEU A 85 -10.33 -8.89 -8.72
CA LEU A 85 -10.91 -9.66 -7.63
C LEU A 85 -10.03 -10.89 -7.38
N VAL A 86 -9.63 -11.10 -6.13
CA VAL A 86 -8.93 -12.32 -5.70
C VAL A 86 -9.86 -13.52 -5.80
N GLN A 87 -11.13 -13.32 -5.46
CA GLN A 87 -12.19 -14.33 -5.55
C GLN A 87 -13.52 -13.67 -5.90
N PRO A 88 -14.52 -14.43 -6.43
CA PRO A 88 -15.85 -13.91 -6.64
C PRO A 88 -16.45 -13.47 -5.31
N LEU A 89 -17.13 -12.32 -5.29
CA LEU A 89 -17.93 -11.96 -4.14
C LEU A 89 -19.20 -12.81 -4.12
N THR A 90 -19.32 -13.66 -3.11
CA THR A 90 -20.54 -14.40 -2.81
C THR A 90 -21.13 -13.84 -1.52
N VAL A 91 -22.37 -13.38 -1.57
CA VAL A 91 -23.08 -12.85 -0.41
C VAL A 91 -24.18 -13.83 -0.05
N SER A 92 -24.00 -14.56 1.04
CA SER A 92 -24.82 -15.72 1.40
C SER A 92 -25.40 -15.62 2.81
N ARG A 93 -26.51 -16.28 3.00
CA ARG A 93 -27.14 -16.55 4.29
C ARG A 93 -26.64 -17.89 4.84
N GLU A 94 -26.78 -18.12 6.14
CA GLU A 94 -26.29 -19.32 6.83
C GLU A 94 -26.84 -20.62 6.26
N ASP A 95 -28.06 -20.63 5.76
CA ASP A 95 -28.69 -21.80 5.12
C ASP A 95 -28.27 -22.03 3.65
N GLY A 96 -27.34 -21.24 3.14
CA GLY A 96 -26.79 -21.34 1.80
C GLY A 96 -27.53 -20.54 0.72
N ALA A 97 -28.63 -19.84 1.04
CA ALA A 97 -29.26 -18.91 0.11
C ALA A 97 -28.31 -17.76 -0.22
N GLN A 98 -28.21 -17.37 -1.49
CA GLN A 98 -27.25 -16.35 -1.95
C GLN A 98 -27.98 -15.24 -2.70
N LEU A 99 -27.44 -14.01 -2.55
CA LEU A 99 -27.81 -12.92 -3.44
C LEU A 99 -27.39 -13.26 -4.87
N SER A 100 -28.19 -12.87 -5.84
CA SER A 100 -27.91 -13.08 -7.26
C SER A 100 -27.37 -11.81 -7.92
N ASP A 101 -26.82 -11.95 -9.13
CA ASP A 101 -26.32 -10.83 -9.95
C ASP A 101 -25.43 -9.85 -9.18
N VAL A 102 -24.55 -10.40 -8.33
CA VAL A 102 -23.58 -9.58 -7.59
C VAL A 102 -22.60 -8.94 -8.58
N ALA A 103 -22.62 -7.63 -8.66
CA ALA A 103 -21.80 -6.85 -9.58
C ALA A 103 -20.99 -5.81 -8.81
N ILE A 104 -19.70 -5.75 -9.11
CA ILE A 104 -18.76 -4.81 -8.52
C ILE A 104 -18.31 -3.86 -9.63
N THR A 105 -18.35 -2.57 -9.36
CA THR A 105 -17.84 -1.55 -10.26
C THR A 105 -16.78 -0.72 -9.55
N PHE A 106 -15.71 -0.39 -10.26
CA PHE A 106 -14.65 0.48 -9.80
C PHE A 106 -14.36 1.53 -10.87
N ALA A 107 -14.31 2.80 -10.48
CA ALA A 107 -14.17 3.91 -11.43
C ALA A 107 -15.24 3.87 -12.56
N GLY A 108 -16.46 3.42 -12.24
CA GLY A 108 -17.56 3.26 -13.20
C GLY A 108 -17.46 2.08 -14.16
N LYS A 109 -16.43 1.22 -14.00
CA LYS A 109 -16.22 0.04 -14.86
C LYS A 109 -16.40 -1.25 -14.06
N PRO A 110 -16.91 -2.33 -14.69
CA PRO A 110 -17.06 -3.60 -13.98
C PRO A 110 -15.70 -4.21 -13.63
N VAL A 111 -15.61 -4.76 -12.43
CA VAL A 111 -14.47 -5.59 -11.98
C VAL A 111 -14.92 -7.04 -12.01
N VAL A 112 -14.28 -7.85 -12.84
CA VAL A 112 -14.63 -9.25 -13.08
C VAL A 112 -13.48 -10.13 -12.64
N GLN A 113 -13.79 -11.24 -11.97
CA GLN A 113 -12.77 -12.22 -11.59
C GLN A 113 -11.98 -12.72 -12.79
N GLY A 114 -10.68 -12.89 -12.62
CA GLY A 114 -9.77 -13.39 -13.66
C GLY A 114 -9.41 -12.37 -14.74
N THR A 115 -9.90 -11.14 -14.65
CA THR A 115 -9.55 -10.06 -15.57
C THR A 115 -9.16 -8.82 -14.78
N ALA A 116 -7.93 -8.36 -14.94
CA ALA A 116 -7.48 -7.12 -14.33
C ALA A 116 -8.11 -5.91 -15.05
N LEU A 117 -8.75 -5.04 -14.29
CA LEU A 117 -9.23 -3.75 -14.77
C LEU A 117 -8.08 -2.74 -14.69
N ASN A 118 -7.61 -2.27 -15.82
CA ASN A 118 -6.59 -1.22 -15.86
C ASN A 118 -7.23 0.15 -15.65
N ILE A 119 -6.71 0.89 -14.66
CA ILE A 119 -7.09 2.26 -14.33
C ILE A 119 -5.90 3.17 -14.54
N LYS A 120 -6.06 4.11 -15.49
CA LYS A 120 -5.08 5.17 -15.69
C LYS A 120 -5.31 6.26 -14.65
N GLN A 121 -4.26 6.62 -13.93
CA GLN A 121 -4.25 7.71 -12.99
C GLN A 121 -4.27 9.05 -13.74
N VAL A 122 -5.08 10.00 -13.31
CA VAL A 122 -5.27 11.27 -14.03
C VAL A 122 -4.65 12.48 -13.32
N ASN A 123 -4.43 12.40 -12.02
CA ASN A 123 -3.87 13.48 -11.21
C ASN A 123 -2.49 13.07 -10.73
N GLY A 124 -1.46 13.73 -11.23
CA GLY A 124 -0.08 13.48 -10.86
C GLY A 124 0.60 14.73 -10.33
N VAL A 125 1.43 14.55 -9.32
CA VAL A 125 2.49 15.47 -8.93
C VAL A 125 3.82 14.87 -9.36
N ALA A 126 4.87 15.64 -9.50
CA ALA A 126 6.17 15.14 -9.98
C ALA A 126 6.60 13.86 -9.24
N GLY A 127 6.60 12.73 -9.97
CA GLY A 127 7.03 11.42 -9.47
C GLY A 127 6.00 10.61 -8.69
N ALA A 128 4.73 11.04 -8.62
CA ALA A 128 3.66 10.25 -8.01
C ALA A 128 2.27 10.67 -8.52
N PHE A 129 1.32 9.74 -8.46
CA PHE A 129 -0.08 9.94 -8.81
C PHE A 129 -0.94 9.73 -7.57
N ASP A 130 -2.00 10.53 -7.43
CA ASP A 130 -2.90 10.50 -6.28
C ASP A 130 -4.32 10.79 -6.77
N SER A 131 -5.16 9.78 -6.83
CA SER A 131 -6.51 9.88 -7.38
C SER A 131 -7.52 9.16 -6.51
N THR A 132 -8.76 9.65 -6.51
CA THR A 132 -9.86 9.02 -5.81
C THR A 132 -10.88 8.48 -6.82
N TYR A 133 -11.25 7.24 -6.63
CA TYR A 133 -12.23 6.51 -7.45
C TYR A 133 -13.40 6.04 -6.59
N THR A 134 -14.50 5.69 -7.23
CA THR A 134 -15.67 5.13 -6.55
C THR A 134 -15.72 3.63 -6.76
N LEU A 135 -15.79 2.88 -5.66
CA LEU A 135 -16.17 1.49 -5.61
C LEU A 135 -17.66 1.40 -5.30
N LYS A 136 -18.39 0.55 -6.01
CA LYS A 136 -19.82 0.28 -5.78
C LYS A 136 -20.13 -1.18 -5.96
N ILE A 137 -21.02 -1.69 -5.11
CA ILE A 137 -21.47 -3.08 -5.11
C ILE A 137 -22.98 -3.07 -5.34
N ASN A 138 -23.48 -3.89 -6.27
CA ASN A 138 -24.88 -4.10 -6.49
C ASN A 138 -25.18 -5.61 -6.41
N ALA A 139 -26.39 -5.96 -6.01
CA ALA A 139 -26.85 -7.34 -5.97
C ALA A 139 -28.35 -7.40 -6.11
N LYS A 140 -28.89 -8.60 -6.39
CA LYS A 140 -30.32 -8.86 -6.38
C LYS A 140 -30.69 -9.89 -5.31
N ALA A 141 -31.93 -9.86 -4.87
CA ALA A 141 -32.46 -10.88 -3.99
C ALA A 141 -32.38 -12.28 -4.62
N PRO A 142 -32.30 -13.35 -3.83
CA PRO A 142 -32.35 -14.72 -4.36
C PRO A 142 -33.64 -14.95 -5.19
N THR A 143 -33.50 -15.60 -6.32
CA THR A 143 -34.64 -15.86 -7.24
C THR A 143 -35.57 -16.92 -6.69
N ALA A 144 -35.06 -17.86 -5.88
CA ALA A 144 -35.84 -18.91 -5.22
C ALA A 144 -35.06 -19.44 -4.02
N ALA A 145 -35.36 -18.95 -2.83
CA ALA A 145 -34.85 -19.55 -1.60
C ALA A 145 -35.94 -20.44 -0.98
N THR A 146 -35.61 -21.67 -0.66
CA THR A 146 -36.46 -22.53 0.17
C THR A 146 -36.57 -21.85 1.55
N GLY A 147 -37.78 -21.49 1.98
CA GLY A 147 -38.00 -20.78 3.25
C GLY A 147 -38.07 -19.25 3.15
N GLY A 148 -38.14 -18.69 1.90
CA GLY A 148 -38.24 -17.25 1.66
C GLY A 148 -36.89 -16.55 1.64
N ASN A 149 -36.89 -15.25 1.34
CA ASN A 149 -35.68 -14.43 1.17
C ASN A 149 -35.25 -13.66 2.43
N ASN A 150 -36.03 -13.73 3.51
CA ASN A 150 -35.77 -13.00 4.73
C ASN A 150 -34.54 -13.56 5.44
N GLY A 151 -33.69 -12.69 5.96
CA GLY A 151 -32.51 -13.08 6.71
C GLY A 151 -31.32 -12.13 6.49
N SER A 152 -30.25 -12.41 7.20
CA SER A 152 -28.98 -11.67 7.09
C SER A 152 -28.08 -12.38 6.10
N TYR A 153 -27.57 -11.64 5.11
CA TYR A 153 -26.65 -12.11 4.10
C TYR A 153 -25.30 -11.44 4.33
N GLN A 154 -24.22 -12.20 4.19
CA GLN A 154 -22.86 -11.67 4.37
C GLN A 154 -21.90 -12.31 3.39
N GLY A 155 -20.80 -11.62 3.09
CA GLY A 155 -19.74 -12.08 2.21
C GLY A 155 -18.55 -11.13 2.24
N ASP A 156 -17.39 -11.63 1.85
CA ASP A 156 -16.14 -10.87 1.88
C ASP A 156 -15.72 -10.48 0.46
N LEU A 157 -15.59 -9.18 0.24
CA LEU A 157 -15.01 -8.62 -0.97
C LEU A 157 -13.49 -8.52 -0.80
N VAL A 158 -12.75 -9.29 -1.59
CA VAL A 158 -11.29 -9.25 -1.60
C VAL A 158 -10.79 -8.75 -2.95
N MET A 159 -10.20 -7.55 -2.93
CA MET A 159 -9.66 -6.89 -4.11
C MET A 159 -8.15 -6.83 -4.03
N LEU A 160 -7.50 -6.89 -5.19
CA LEU A 160 -6.07 -6.72 -5.35
C LEU A 160 -5.82 -5.48 -6.22
N PHE A 161 -4.92 -4.63 -5.74
CA PHE A 161 -4.45 -3.44 -6.44
C PHE A 161 -2.96 -3.59 -6.69
N GLU A 162 -2.53 -3.48 -7.93
CA GLU A 162 -1.14 -3.69 -8.33
C GLU A 162 -0.68 -2.54 -9.24
N PRO A 163 0.53 -1.99 -9.06
CA PRO A 163 1.11 -1.11 -10.05
C PRO A 163 1.19 -1.86 -11.38
N LYS A 164 0.98 -1.19 -12.49
CA LYS A 164 1.22 -1.79 -13.79
C LYS A 164 2.66 -1.51 -14.19
N ILE A 165 3.48 -2.53 -14.06
CA ILE A 165 4.88 -2.53 -14.52
C ILE A 165 4.93 -2.65 -16.03
#